data_fea42e6a099233fbf297ca3eb923e323
#
_entry.id   fea42e6a099233fbf297ca3eb923e323
#
_cell.length_a   1.000
_cell.length_b   1.000
_cell.length_c   1.000
_cell.angle_alpha   90.00
_cell.angle_beta   90.00
_cell.angle_gamma   90.00
#
_symmetry.space_group_name_H-M   'P 1'
#
loop_
_entity.id
_entity.type
_entity.pdbx_description
1 polymer ?
#
loop_
_entity_poly.entity_id
_entity_poly.type
_entity_poly.pdbx_seq_one_letter_code
_entity_poly.pdbx_strand_id
1 'polypeptide(L)' 'MTSKYYTHFVTHTGQPRSPGMDSEWSGVVELREPLNQARANRELRALLAQSFDLDSDDIRILHWARLH' A
#
# COMPACT_ATOMS: atom_id res chain seq x y z
N MET A 1 20.32 -5.76 -5.67
CA MET A 1 19.44 -5.15 -6.67
C MET A 1 18.12 -4.76 -6.04
N THR A 2 17.64 -3.59 -6.38
CA THR A 2 16.35 -3.14 -5.90
C THR A 2 15.27 -3.47 -6.93
N SER A 3 14.06 -3.71 -6.43
CA SER A 3 12.89 -3.93 -7.27
C SER A 3 11.89 -2.82 -7.02
N LYS A 4 11.26 -2.33 -8.08
CA LYS A 4 10.25 -1.29 -8.00
C LYS A 4 8.88 -1.88 -8.26
N TYR A 5 7.92 -1.45 -7.46
CA TYR A 5 6.54 -1.94 -7.55
C TYR A 5 5.60 -0.75 -7.62
N TYR A 6 4.69 -0.80 -8.55
CA TYR A 6 3.57 0.14 -8.60
C TYR A 6 2.48 -0.37 -7.65
N THR A 7 1.94 0.53 -6.85
CA THR A 7 0.84 0.21 -5.94
C THR A 7 -0.30 1.20 -6.12
N HIS A 8 -1.51 0.68 -6.09
CA HIS A 8 -2.72 1.47 -6.10
C HIS A 8 -3.54 1.04 -4.90
N PHE A 9 -3.82 1.95 -3.99
CA PHE A 9 -4.41 1.61 -2.71
C PHE A 9 -5.34 2.71 -2.23
N VAL A 10 -6.23 2.34 -1.30
CA VAL A 10 -7.10 3.30 -0.63
C VAL A 10 -6.77 3.29 0.87
N THR A 11 -6.95 4.44 1.48
CA THR A 11 -6.78 4.59 2.92
C THR A 11 -8.11 4.98 3.54
N HIS A 12 -8.42 4.35 4.68
CA HIS A 12 -9.58 4.71 5.48
C HIS A 12 -9.09 5.59 6.62
N THR A 13 -9.60 6.79 6.70
CA THR A 13 -9.17 7.71 7.75
C THR A 13 -9.86 7.49 9.08
N GLY A 14 -10.84 6.61 9.13
CA GLY A 14 -11.53 6.29 10.37
C GLY A 14 -12.29 7.47 10.99
N GLN A 15 -12.43 8.57 10.28
CA GLN A 15 -13.15 9.73 10.79
C GLN A 15 -14.64 9.57 10.51
N PRO A 16 -15.47 9.62 11.56
CA PRO A 16 -16.92 9.45 11.37
C PRO A 16 -17.58 10.60 10.62
N ARG A 17 -16.86 11.71 10.39
CA ARG A 17 -17.41 12.88 9.73
C ARG A 17 -17.57 12.72 8.23
N SER A 18 -16.90 11.75 7.64
CA SER A 18 -16.91 11.60 6.19
C SER A 18 -17.07 10.12 5.85
N PRO A 19 -18.23 9.54 6.15
CA PRO A 19 -18.46 8.14 5.83
C PRO A 19 -18.42 7.96 4.31
N GLY A 20 -17.58 7.04 3.88
CA GLY A 20 -17.45 6.73 2.47
C GLY A 20 -16.43 7.57 1.71
N MET A 21 -15.74 8.51 2.37
CA MET A 21 -14.67 9.27 1.71
C MET A 21 -13.32 8.62 1.98
N ASP A 22 -13.06 7.57 1.26
CA ASP A 22 -11.74 6.93 1.28
C ASP A 22 -10.82 7.71 0.36
N SER A 23 -9.58 7.90 0.79
CA SER A 23 -8.57 8.51 -0.05
C SER A 23 -7.92 7.45 -0.92
N GLU A 24 -7.88 7.70 -2.20
CA GLU A 24 -7.28 6.79 -3.17
C GLU A 24 -5.91 7.33 -3.58
N TRP A 25 -4.93 6.46 -3.57
CA TRP A 25 -3.55 6.83 -3.81
C TRP A 25 -2.89 5.86 -4.78
N SER A 26 -1.90 6.35 -5.48
CA SER A 26 -1.04 5.48 -6.29
C SER A 26 0.40 5.96 -6.17
N GLY A 27 1.32 5.03 -6.29
CA GLY A 27 2.72 5.37 -6.21
C GLY A 27 3.62 4.18 -6.45
N VAL A 28 4.92 4.45 -6.47
CA VAL A 28 5.93 3.43 -6.68
C VAL A 28 6.73 3.25 -5.40
N VAL A 29 6.88 2.01 -4.98
CA VAL A 29 7.73 1.65 -3.84
C VAL A 29 8.93 0.88 -4.35
N GLU A 30 10.08 1.07 -3.70
CA GLU A 30 11.31 0.39 -4.03
C GLU A 30 11.70 -0.51 -2.88
N LEU A 31 11.97 -1.77 -3.19
CA LEU A 31 12.34 -2.77 -2.21
C LEU A 31 13.68 -3.40 -2.58
N ARG A 32 14.46 -3.75 -1.57
CA ARG A 32 15.75 -4.40 -1.78
C ARG A 32 15.62 -5.83 -2.28
N GLU A 33 14.56 -6.50 -1.89
CA GLU A 33 14.31 -7.88 -2.25
C GLU A 33 12.98 -7.99 -2.98
N PRO A 34 12.87 -8.94 -3.92
CA PRO A 34 11.60 -9.16 -4.60
C PRO A 34 10.52 -9.60 -3.62
N LEU A 35 9.30 -9.15 -3.86
CA LEU A 35 8.16 -9.56 -3.05
C LEU A 35 7.82 -11.01 -3.34
N ASN A 36 7.55 -11.77 -2.28
CA ASN A 36 6.94 -13.07 -2.41
C ASN A 36 5.45 -12.86 -2.66
N GLN A 37 4.90 -13.44 -3.73
CA GLN A 37 3.51 -13.26 -4.10
C GLN A 37 2.54 -13.63 -2.96
N ALA A 38 2.90 -14.64 -2.18
CA ALA A 38 2.06 -15.06 -1.07
C ALA A 38 1.98 -14.01 0.04
N ARG A 39 2.99 -13.15 0.15
CA ARG A 39 3.09 -12.15 1.21
C ARG A 39 3.03 -10.72 0.69
N ALA A 40 2.95 -10.54 -0.62
CA ALA A 40 3.09 -9.22 -1.23
C ALA A 40 2.09 -8.22 -0.66
N ASN A 41 0.83 -8.62 -0.56
CA ASN A 41 -0.21 -7.74 -0.04
C ASN A 41 0.09 -7.29 1.38
N ARG A 42 0.49 -8.21 2.24
CA ARG A 42 0.83 -7.91 3.63
C ARG A 42 2.06 -7.01 3.73
N GLU A 43 3.11 -7.34 2.98
CA GLU A 43 4.36 -6.59 3.03
C GLU A 43 4.19 -5.18 2.48
N LEU A 44 3.49 -5.03 1.37
CA LEU A 44 3.21 -3.72 0.80
C LEU A 44 2.35 -2.89 1.75
N ARG A 45 1.34 -3.50 2.35
CA ARG A 45 0.47 -2.80 3.29
C ARG A 45 1.24 -2.30 4.50
N ALA A 46 2.12 -3.14 5.05
CA ALA A 46 2.96 -2.74 6.18
C ALA A 46 3.91 -1.60 5.79
N LEU A 47 4.50 -1.68 4.62
CA LEU A 47 5.40 -0.65 4.12
C LEU A 47 4.68 0.68 3.94
N LEU A 48 3.49 0.65 3.33
CA LEU A 48 2.68 1.85 3.12
C LEU A 48 2.22 2.44 4.44
N ALA A 49 1.83 1.59 5.38
CA ALA A 49 1.40 2.04 6.71
C ALA A 49 2.54 2.78 7.41
N GLN A 50 3.74 2.27 7.32
CA GLN A 50 4.91 2.90 7.92
C GLN A 50 5.24 4.22 7.23
N SER A 51 5.14 4.26 5.91
CA SER A 51 5.47 5.45 5.13
C SER A 51 4.50 6.60 5.36
N PHE A 52 3.22 6.28 5.58
CA PHE A 52 2.18 7.30 5.76
C PHE A 52 1.76 7.46 7.22
N ASP A 53 2.43 6.77 8.14
CA ASP A 53 2.12 6.82 9.57
C ASP A 53 0.65 6.45 9.84
N LEU A 54 0.22 5.36 9.22
CA LEU A 54 -1.13 4.82 9.35
C LEU A 54 -1.08 3.39 9.86
N ASP A 55 -2.20 2.88 10.36
CA ASP A 55 -2.32 1.47 10.68
C ASP A 55 -2.50 0.67 9.39
N SER A 56 -1.89 -0.50 9.34
CA SER A 56 -2.00 -1.36 8.15
C SER A 56 -3.44 -1.78 7.89
N ASP A 57 -4.29 -1.82 8.93
CA ASP A 57 -5.70 -2.15 8.78
C ASP A 57 -6.49 -1.05 8.06
N ASP A 58 -5.94 0.16 8.03
CA ASP A 58 -6.57 1.30 7.37
C ASP A 58 -6.19 1.39 5.89
N ILE A 59 -5.37 0.48 5.41
CA ILE A 59 -4.89 0.48 4.03
C ILE A 59 -5.42 -0.74 3.32
N ARG A 60 -6.02 -0.52 2.15
CA ARG A 60 -6.48 -1.59 1.28
C ARG A 60 -5.81 -1.46 -0.08
N ILE A 61 -5.02 -2.45 -0.45
CA ILE A 61 -4.36 -2.45 -1.75
C ILE A 61 -5.33 -2.97 -2.80
N LEU A 62 -5.56 -2.15 -3.81
CA LEU A 62 -6.45 -2.50 -4.93
C LEU A 62 -5.69 -3.22 -6.03
N HIS A 63 -4.46 -2.80 -6.27
CA HIS A 63 -3.64 -3.36 -7.34
C HIS A 63 -2.17 -3.09 -7.06
N TRP A 64 -1.34 -4.02 -7.46
CA TRP A 64 0.11 -3.82 -7.45
C TRP A 64 0.73 -4.59 -8.61
N ALA A 65 1.86 -4.09 -9.08
CA ALA A 65 2.57 -4.71 -10.18
C ALA A 65 4.06 -4.42 -10.07
N ARG A 66 4.86 -5.40 -10.45
CA ARG A 66 6.29 -5.21 -10.49
C ARG A 66 6.66 -4.43 -11.75
N LEU A 67 7.48 -3.39 -11.56
CA LEU A 67 8.02 -2.62 -12.66
C LEU A 67 9.35 -3.20 -13.10
N HIS A 68 9.56 -3.23 -14.38
CA HIS A 68 10.79 -3.75 -14.97
C HIS A 68 11.70 -2.66 -15.45
#